data_c1d0017c00e7366cd58db3bf7a508e2a
#
_entry.id   c1d0017c00e7366cd58db3bf7a508e2a
#
_cell.length_a   1.000
_cell.length_b   1.000
_cell.length_c   1.000
_cell.angle_alpha   90.00
_cell.angle_beta   90.00
_cell.angle_gamma   90.00
#
_symmetry.space_group_name_H-M   'P 1'
#
loop_
_entity.id
_entity.type
_entity.pdbx_description
1 polymer ?
#
loop_
_entity_poly.entity_id
_entity_poly.type
_entity_poly.pdbx_seq_one_letter_code
_entity_poly.pdbx_strand_id
1 'polypeptide(L)'
;MNNLYKTFSLVFLLVSIFNSAKATHVAGADITYECLGNDQYVITLNVFRDCSGSTLGTTNTIDFSSTCGGAFTATLDQVSVSEVSQLCPSSLPLSDCGSTGFPGMEQYVYQDT
;
A
#
# COMPACT_ATOMS: atom_id res chain seq x y z
N MET A 1 14.92 43.15 20.18
CA MET A 1 13.70 42.36 19.81
C MET A 1 13.78 41.80 18.38
N ASN A 2 14.19 42.55 17.41
CA ASN A 2 14.18 42.06 15.99
C ASN A 2 15.08 40.84 15.69
N ASN A 3 16.15 40.62 16.43
CA ASN A 3 17.05 39.50 16.19
C ASN A 3 16.49 38.19 16.76
N LEU A 4 15.73 38.23 17.85
CA LEU A 4 15.11 37.08 18.45
C LEU A 4 14.04 36.43 17.50
N TYR A 5 13.23 37.25 16.86
CA TYR A 5 12.25 36.80 15.88
C TYR A 5 12.90 36.17 14.64
N LYS A 6 13.99 36.77 14.16
CA LYS A 6 14.76 36.25 13.02
C LYS A 6 15.36 34.90 13.34
N THR A 7 15.93 34.73 14.54
CA THR A 7 16.50 33.46 14.99
C THR A 7 15.41 32.41 15.17
N PHE A 8 14.26 32.76 15.77
CA PHE A 8 13.13 31.85 15.96
C PHE A 8 12.53 31.42 14.62
N SER A 9 12.36 32.31 13.68
CA SER A 9 11.88 32.04 12.32
C SER A 9 12.83 31.12 11.56
N LEU A 10 14.15 31.32 11.70
CA LEU A 10 15.14 30.46 11.05
C LEU A 10 15.15 29.03 11.63
N VAL A 11 15.04 28.89 12.95
CA VAL A 11 14.96 27.60 13.61
C VAL A 11 13.69 26.87 13.23
N PHE A 12 12.55 27.55 13.17
CA PHE A 12 11.28 26.97 12.74
C PHE A 12 11.33 26.50 11.30
N LEU A 13 11.95 27.27 10.41
CA LEU A 13 12.15 26.89 9.01
C LEU A 13 13.06 25.65 8.88
N LEU A 14 14.14 25.58 9.66
CA LEU A 14 15.05 24.44 9.67
C LEU A 14 14.37 23.16 10.16
N VAL A 15 13.53 23.22 11.19
CA VAL A 15 12.79 22.05 11.72
C VAL A 15 11.76 21.53 10.71
N SER A 16 11.20 22.41 9.87
CA SER A 16 10.21 22.03 8.85
C SER A 16 10.82 21.22 7.69
N ILE A 17 12.13 21.22 7.50
CA ILE A 17 12.82 20.55 6.38
C ILE A 17 13.08 19.06 6.67
N PHE A 18 13.01 18.62 7.93
CA PHE A 18 13.34 17.25 8.33
C PHE A 18 12.15 16.26 8.33
N ASN A 19 11.03 16.62 7.71
CA ASN A 19 9.91 15.68 7.53
C ASN A 19 10.17 14.79 6.33
N SER A 20 10.71 13.59 6.54
CA SER A 20 10.73 12.54 5.53
C SER A 20 9.31 11.98 5.36
N ALA A 21 8.59 12.44 4.34
CA ALA A 21 7.35 11.83 3.93
C ALA A 21 7.65 10.46 3.33
N LYS A 22 7.25 9.38 4.01
CA LYS A 22 7.23 8.03 3.42
C LYS A 22 5.93 7.89 2.65
N ALA A 23 6.02 7.78 1.34
CA ALA A 23 4.89 7.43 0.49
C ALA A 23 4.81 5.91 0.35
N THR A 24 3.59 5.36 0.36
CA THR A 24 3.35 4.00 -0.10
C THR A 24 3.45 3.98 -1.62
N HIS A 25 4.42 3.26 -2.17
CA HIS A 25 4.58 3.10 -3.61
C HIS A 25 3.70 1.92 -4.08
N VAL A 26 2.39 2.14 -4.18
CA VAL A 26 1.49 1.19 -4.82
C VAL A 26 1.66 1.31 -6.32
N ALA A 27 2.10 0.22 -6.96
CA ALA A 27 2.33 0.15 -8.40
C ALA A 27 1.04 -0.16 -9.17
N GLY A 28 0.10 -0.86 -8.53
CA GLY A 28 -1.18 -1.21 -9.12
C GLY A 28 -2.03 -2.05 -8.18
N ALA A 29 -3.28 -2.23 -8.56
CA ALA A 29 -4.22 -3.12 -7.87
C ALA A 29 -5.24 -3.67 -8.85
N ASP A 30 -5.77 -4.84 -8.55
CA ASP A 30 -6.94 -5.41 -9.23
C ASP A 30 -7.94 -5.97 -8.22
N ILE A 31 -9.20 -6.02 -8.63
CA ILE A 31 -10.29 -6.61 -7.85
C ILE A 31 -10.93 -7.70 -8.69
N THR A 32 -11.09 -8.87 -8.09
CA THR A 32 -11.84 -9.98 -8.67
C THR A 32 -12.91 -10.43 -7.69
N TYR A 33 -13.93 -11.13 -8.20
CA TYR A 33 -14.95 -11.73 -7.37
C TYR A 33 -15.33 -13.11 -7.90
N GLU A 34 -15.72 -13.98 -6.98
CA GLU A 34 -16.22 -15.32 -7.27
C GLU A 34 -17.59 -15.50 -6.61
N CYS A 35 -18.58 -15.97 -7.38
CA CYS A 35 -19.92 -16.25 -6.88
C CYS A 35 -19.94 -17.63 -6.21
N LEU A 36 -20.29 -17.68 -4.93
CA LEU A 36 -20.46 -18.91 -4.16
C LEU A 36 -21.87 -19.47 -4.23
N GLY A 37 -22.82 -18.73 -4.82
CA GLY A 37 -24.24 -19.02 -4.77
C GLY A 37 -24.94 -18.41 -3.55
N ASN A 38 -26.28 -18.43 -3.52
CA ASN A 38 -27.09 -17.85 -2.45
C ASN A 38 -26.77 -16.37 -2.15
N ASP A 39 -26.51 -15.60 -3.22
CA ASP A 39 -26.17 -14.17 -3.15
C ASP A 39 -24.87 -13.87 -2.36
N GLN A 40 -23.98 -14.85 -2.22
CA GLN A 40 -22.68 -14.70 -1.59
C GLN A 40 -21.56 -14.65 -2.64
N TYR A 41 -20.59 -13.78 -2.39
CA TYR A 41 -19.42 -13.56 -3.25
C TYR A 41 -18.16 -13.49 -2.41
N VAL A 42 -17.09 -14.13 -2.86
CA VAL A 42 -15.74 -13.84 -2.38
C VAL A 42 -15.20 -12.68 -3.20
N ILE A 43 -14.76 -11.64 -2.52
CA ILE A 43 -14.09 -10.50 -3.14
C ILE A 43 -12.59 -10.64 -2.84
N THR A 44 -11.76 -10.55 -3.87
CA THR A 44 -10.31 -10.58 -3.75
C THR A 44 -9.73 -9.28 -4.29
N LEU A 45 -8.98 -8.58 -3.47
CA LEU A 45 -8.19 -7.41 -3.84
C LEU A 45 -6.71 -7.80 -3.86
N ASN A 46 -6.06 -7.68 -5.01
CA ASN A 46 -4.62 -7.79 -5.13
C ASN A 46 -4.02 -6.38 -5.20
N VAL A 47 -3.05 -6.10 -4.37
CA VAL A 47 -2.31 -4.82 -4.36
C VAL A 47 -0.83 -5.09 -4.56
N PHE A 48 -0.25 -4.45 -5.56
CA PHE A 48 1.17 -4.56 -5.87
C PHE A 48 1.90 -3.33 -5.35
N ARG A 49 2.93 -3.56 -4.55
CA ARG A 49 3.71 -2.53 -3.88
C ARG A 49 5.19 -2.66 -4.23
N ASP A 50 5.84 -1.53 -4.46
CA ASP A 50 7.29 -1.44 -4.50
C ASP A 50 7.85 -1.66 -3.08
N CYS A 51 8.82 -2.56 -2.93
CA CYS A 51 9.39 -2.92 -1.64
C CYS A 51 10.13 -1.77 -0.95
N SER A 52 10.60 -0.77 -1.70
CA SER A 52 11.21 0.44 -1.14
C SER A 52 10.22 1.36 -0.42
N GLY A 53 8.90 1.20 -0.67
CA GLY A 53 7.84 1.96 -0.04
C GLY A 53 7.46 1.45 1.36
N SER A 54 6.48 2.11 2.00
CA SER A 54 5.92 1.67 3.27
C SER A 54 5.11 0.38 3.10
N THR A 55 5.13 -0.50 4.10
CA THR A 55 4.27 -1.70 4.14
C THR A 55 2.80 -1.32 4.18
N LEU A 56 1.96 -2.15 3.55
CA LEU A 56 0.52 -2.00 3.61
C LEU A 56 -0.04 -2.55 4.93
N GLY A 57 -1.25 -2.11 5.30
CA GLY A 57 -1.96 -2.60 6.48
C GLY A 57 -2.46 -4.03 6.31
N THR A 58 -2.88 -4.64 7.42
CA THR A 58 -3.46 -6.00 7.44
C THR A 58 -4.91 -6.04 6.99
N THR A 59 -5.56 -4.89 6.82
CA THR A 59 -6.93 -4.75 6.32
C THR A 59 -6.99 -3.71 5.24
N ASN A 60 -7.96 -3.84 4.33
CA ASN A 60 -8.26 -2.84 3.32
C ASN A 60 -9.77 -2.67 3.20
N THR A 61 -10.24 -1.49 2.86
CA THR A 61 -11.67 -1.16 2.79
C THR A 61 -12.05 -0.79 1.37
N ILE A 62 -13.14 -1.36 0.88
CA ILE A 62 -13.67 -1.08 -0.46
C ILE A 62 -15.13 -0.62 -0.32
N ASP A 63 -15.43 0.50 -0.96
CA ASP A 63 -16.78 1.01 -1.08
C ASP A 63 -17.40 0.59 -2.40
N PHE A 64 -18.54 -0.07 -2.32
CA PHE A 64 -19.33 -0.49 -3.47
C PHE A 64 -20.56 0.38 -3.63
N SER A 65 -20.86 0.77 -4.87
CA SER A 65 -22.08 1.49 -5.20
C SER A 65 -22.71 0.91 -6.46
N SER A 66 -24.04 0.93 -6.52
CA SER A 66 -24.82 0.45 -7.66
C SER A 66 -25.75 1.55 -8.18
N THR A 67 -25.86 1.66 -9.49
CA THR A 67 -26.85 2.54 -10.13
C THR A 67 -28.29 2.08 -9.93
N CYS A 68 -28.50 0.80 -9.55
CA CYS A 68 -29.81 0.24 -9.23
C CYS A 68 -30.23 0.48 -7.77
N GLY A 69 -29.45 1.22 -7.01
CA GLY A 69 -29.66 1.55 -5.61
C GLY A 69 -28.87 0.60 -4.70
N GLY A 70 -28.36 1.19 -3.61
CA GLY A 70 -27.54 0.51 -2.63
C GLY A 70 -26.06 0.87 -2.73
N ALA A 71 -25.49 1.12 -1.56
CA ALA A 71 -24.05 1.25 -1.36
C ALA A 71 -23.69 0.47 -0.09
N PHE A 72 -22.56 -0.19 -0.09
CA PHE A 72 -22.02 -0.87 1.08
C PHE A 72 -20.51 -0.81 1.09
N THR A 73 -19.94 -0.94 2.27
CA THR A 73 -18.51 -0.97 2.50
C THR A 73 -18.12 -2.36 2.96
N ALA A 74 -17.13 -2.97 2.31
CA ALA A 74 -16.51 -4.21 2.76
C ALA A 74 -15.12 -3.94 3.31
N THR A 75 -14.77 -4.63 4.40
CA THR A 75 -13.42 -4.63 4.97
C THR A 75 -12.79 -5.97 4.67
N LEU A 76 -11.78 -5.99 3.84
CA LEU A 76 -11.07 -7.19 3.41
C LEU A 76 -9.86 -7.40 4.30
N ASP A 77 -9.67 -8.64 4.76
CA ASP A 77 -8.52 -9.06 5.56
C ASP A 77 -7.39 -9.57 4.66
N GLN A 78 -6.15 -9.27 5.06
CA GLN A 78 -4.97 -9.74 4.38
C GLN A 78 -4.83 -11.27 4.57
N VAL A 79 -4.83 -12.00 3.46
CA VAL A 79 -4.68 -13.47 3.46
C VAL A 79 -3.28 -13.90 3.07
N SER A 80 -2.55 -13.12 2.28
CA SER A 80 -1.16 -13.42 1.94
C SER A 80 -0.38 -12.19 1.52
N VAL A 81 0.96 -12.30 1.66
CA VAL A 81 1.96 -11.38 1.09
C VAL A 81 3.04 -12.25 0.46
N SER A 82 3.43 -11.93 -0.76
CA SER A 82 4.49 -12.64 -1.47
C SER A 82 5.28 -11.71 -2.37
N GLU A 83 6.58 -11.97 -2.50
CA GLU A 83 7.40 -11.27 -3.46
C GLU A 83 7.09 -11.75 -4.89
N VAL A 84 6.87 -10.79 -5.79
CA VAL A 84 6.58 -11.01 -7.22
C VAL A 84 7.54 -10.23 -8.13
N SER A 85 8.74 -9.98 -7.64
CA SER A 85 9.77 -9.23 -8.36
C SER A 85 10.09 -9.86 -9.71
N GLN A 86 10.16 -9.04 -10.76
CA GLN A 86 10.48 -9.45 -12.13
C GLN A 86 12.01 -9.56 -12.31
N LEU A 87 12.67 -10.34 -11.45
CA LEU A 87 14.13 -10.55 -11.46
C LEU A 87 14.46 -11.98 -11.91
N CYS A 88 15.65 -12.16 -12.47
CA CYS A 88 16.18 -13.50 -12.68
C CYS A 88 16.33 -14.25 -11.35
N PRO A 89 16.14 -15.58 -11.30
CA PRO A 89 16.22 -16.34 -10.05
C PRO A 89 17.48 -16.13 -9.23
N SER A 90 18.62 -15.92 -9.89
CA SER A 90 19.90 -15.61 -9.24
C SER A 90 19.98 -14.22 -8.59
N SER A 91 19.09 -13.31 -8.99
CA SER A 91 19.05 -11.92 -8.50
C SER A 91 17.92 -11.67 -7.49
N LEU A 92 16.95 -12.59 -7.34
CA LEU A 92 15.86 -12.47 -6.37
C LEU A 92 16.34 -12.24 -4.93
N PRO A 93 17.39 -12.91 -4.42
CA PRO A 93 17.90 -12.66 -3.07
C PRO A 93 18.50 -11.26 -2.87
N LEU A 94 18.72 -10.54 -3.96
CA LEU A 94 19.28 -9.17 -3.96
C LEU A 94 18.20 -8.11 -4.18
N SER A 95 16.92 -8.48 -4.14
CA SER A 95 15.82 -7.52 -4.23
C SER A 95 15.75 -6.66 -2.97
N ASP A 96 15.21 -5.45 -3.07
CA ASP A 96 14.99 -4.56 -1.93
C ASP A 96 13.81 -4.96 -1.05
N CYS A 97 13.10 -6.06 -1.37
CA CYS A 97 12.14 -6.70 -0.48
C CYS A 97 12.80 -7.35 0.76
N GLY A 98 14.03 -7.81 0.64
CA GLY A 98 14.78 -8.45 1.74
C GLY A 98 16.17 -7.89 1.97
N SER A 99 16.68 -7.07 1.07
CA SER A 99 18.00 -6.46 1.16
C SER A 99 18.02 -5.07 0.52
N THR A 100 19.17 -4.51 0.26
CA THR A 100 19.34 -3.28 -0.51
C THR A 100 19.98 -3.63 -1.86
N GLY A 101 19.25 -3.52 -2.94
CA GLY A 101 19.79 -3.92 -4.23
C GLY A 101 18.88 -3.60 -5.41
N PHE A 102 18.38 -4.62 -6.09
CA PHE A 102 17.49 -4.44 -7.23
C PHE A 102 16.06 -4.09 -6.78
N PRO A 103 15.34 -3.28 -7.55
CA PRO A 103 13.94 -2.99 -7.27
C PRO A 103 13.11 -4.27 -7.17
N GLY A 104 12.40 -4.44 -6.07
CA GLY A 104 11.53 -5.57 -5.81
C GLY A 104 10.08 -5.16 -5.69
N MET A 105 9.18 -6.12 -5.84
CA MET A 105 7.74 -5.92 -5.76
C MET A 105 7.10 -7.02 -4.92
N GLU A 106 6.17 -6.63 -4.07
CA GLU A 106 5.33 -7.53 -3.28
C GLU A 106 3.88 -7.44 -3.73
N GLN A 107 3.22 -8.59 -3.73
CA GLN A 107 1.77 -8.71 -3.87
C GLN A 107 1.15 -8.95 -2.51
N TYR A 108 0.22 -8.10 -2.14
CA TYR A 108 -0.67 -8.25 -0.99
C TYR A 108 -2.02 -8.72 -1.49
N VAL A 109 -2.55 -9.79 -0.91
CA VAL A 109 -3.87 -10.34 -1.25
C VAL A 109 -4.78 -10.14 -0.05
N TYR A 110 -5.92 -9.49 -0.28
CA TYR A 110 -6.97 -9.27 0.72
C TYR A 110 -8.25 -9.94 0.24
N GLN A 111 -8.99 -10.55 1.17
CA GLN A 111 -10.26 -11.22 0.85
C GLN A 111 -11.31 -10.95 1.91
N ASP A 112 -12.59 -10.97 1.47
CA ASP A 112 -13.79 -11.04 2.30
C ASP A 112 -14.90 -11.76 1.54
N THR A 113 -15.95 -12.19 2.28
CA THR A 113 -17.11 -12.93 1.73
C THR A 113 -18.41 -12.25 2.08
#